data_2f84b1b11915bfbf3aecf5a2a6e5432a
#
_entry.id   2f84b1b11915bfbf3aecf5a2a6e5432a
#
_cell.length_a   1.000
_cell.length_b   1.000
_cell.length_c   1.000
_cell.angle_alpha   90.00
_cell.angle_beta   90.00
_cell.angle_gamma   90.00
#
_symmetry.space_group_name_H-M   'P 1'
#
loop_
_entity.id
_entity.type
_entity.pdbx_description
1 polymer ?
#
loop_
_entity_poly.entity_id
_entity_poly.type
_entity_poly.pdbx_seq_one_letter_code
_entity_poly.pdbx_strand_id
1 'polypeptide(L)'
;LVGTGILLTIRLHLLQIFKLPKALSLIFRAQNAGSGDIDSFKALCTALSATVGTGNIVGVATAIHAGGPGALFWMWMAAFFGMATKYAEGLLAVKYRETDEKGEIAGGPMYYIKNGMGKKYKWLGGLFAFFGVLVAYFGIGTFAQVNSIVDITKMTIGLDPVWTGAILTIFVAAITIGGLQSIAAAASRIVPAMAFIYFLSTIGVLLVFADKVPAAVSMISKGVPLRMTAFAV
;
A
#
# COMPACT_ATOMS: atom_id res chain seq x y z
N LEU A 1 3.65 -9.03 13.23
CA LEU A 1 3.36 -7.71 12.65
C LEU A 1 2.54 -6.83 13.61
N VAL A 2 1.37 -7.30 14.10
CA VAL A 2 0.52 -6.50 15.00
C VAL A 2 1.26 -6.18 16.31
N GLY A 3 1.96 -7.14 16.91
CA GLY A 3 2.74 -6.92 18.14
C GLY A 3 3.82 -5.85 17.98
N THR A 4 4.54 -5.84 16.86
CA THR A 4 5.51 -4.78 16.54
C THR A 4 4.81 -3.42 16.38
N GLY A 5 3.64 -3.40 15.72
CA GLY A 5 2.84 -2.20 15.57
C GLY A 5 2.35 -1.64 16.91
N ILE A 6 1.91 -2.48 17.83
CA ILE A 6 1.52 -2.09 19.19
C ILE A 6 2.71 -1.50 19.94
N LEU A 7 3.86 -2.18 19.93
CA LEU A 7 5.07 -1.70 20.59
C LEU A 7 5.50 -0.34 20.06
N LEU A 8 5.50 -0.16 18.73
CA LEU A 8 5.85 1.11 18.11
C LEU A 8 4.82 2.20 18.39
N THR A 9 3.54 1.88 18.41
CA THR A 9 2.46 2.81 18.77
C THR A 9 2.67 3.36 20.17
N ILE A 10 3.00 2.52 21.13
CA ILE A 10 3.29 2.93 22.52
C ILE A 10 4.58 3.76 22.55
N ARG A 11 5.67 3.29 21.95
CA ARG A 11 6.95 4.00 21.95
C ARG A 11 6.93 5.35 21.24
N LEU A 12 6.11 5.48 20.22
CA LEU A 12 5.96 6.72 19.45
C LEU A 12 4.81 7.60 19.96
N HIS A 13 4.26 7.29 21.17
CA HIS A 13 3.22 8.08 21.85
C HIS A 13 2.01 8.33 20.96
N LEU A 14 1.43 7.26 20.37
CA LEU A 14 0.24 7.34 19.50
C LEU A 14 0.42 8.36 18.35
N LEU A 15 1.58 8.34 17.72
CA LEU A 15 1.97 9.26 16.63
C LEU A 15 0.91 9.36 15.54
N GLN A 16 0.27 8.25 15.19
CA GLN A 16 -0.79 8.16 14.17
C GLN A 16 -2.03 9.00 14.51
N ILE A 17 -2.23 9.37 15.77
CA ILE A 17 -3.32 10.26 16.19
C ILE A 17 -2.80 11.70 16.30
N PHE A 18 -1.77 11.91 17.12
CA PHE A 18 -1.33 13.26 17.48
C PHE A 18 -0.59 13.99 16.34
N LYS A 19 0.04 13.24 15.41
CA LYS A 19 0.76 13.85 14.28
C LYS A 19 -0.01 13.81 12.97
N LEU A 20 -1.22 13.22 12.96
CA LEU A 20 -2.06 13.14 11.76
C LEU A 20 -2.36 14.51 11.13
N PRO A 21 -2.76 15.55 11.88
CA PRO A 21 -3.02 16.86 11.28
C PRO A 21 -1.77 17.46 10.61
N LYS A 22 -0.60 17.28 11.23
CA LYS A 22 0.67 17.72 10.66
C LYS A 22 1.01 16.92 9.39
N ALA A 23 0.82 15.61 9.41
CA ALA A 23 1.06 14.75 8.25
C ALA A 23 0.18 15.17 7.06
N LEU A 24 -1.13 15.40 7.30
CA LEU A 24 -2.04 15.89 6.27
C LEU A 24 -1.62 17.27 5.72
N SER A 25 -1.18 18.19 6.57
CA SER A 25 -0.70 19.50 6.10
C SER A 25 0.55 19.41 5.22
N LEU A 26 1.41 18.41 5.46
CA LEU A 26 2.63 18.19 4.66
C LEU A 26 2.32 17.62 3.26
N ILE A 27 1.19 16.96 3.07
CA ILE A 27 0.76 16.48 1.75
C ILE A 27 0.51 17.66 0.80
N PHE A 28 -0.09 18.73 1.31
CA PHE A 28 -0.47 19.90 0.52
C PHE A 28 0.60 20.99 0.46
N ARG A 29 1.63 20.90 1.29
CA ARG A 29 2.78 21.81 1.23
C ARG A 29 3.86 21.18 0.38
N ALA A 30 4.03 21.69 -0.83
CA ALA A 30 5.16 21.34 -1.68
C ALA A 30 6.47 21.70 -0.96
N GLN A 31 7.13 20.71 -0.38
CA GLN A 31 8.48 20.90 0.16
C GLN A 31 9.48 20.49 -0.90
N ASN A 32 9.94 21.48 -1.68
CA ASN A 32 11.09 21.34 -2.59
C ASN A 32 12.45 21.28 -1.83
N ALA A 33 12.42 21.01 -0.53
CA ALA A 33 13.57 21.14 0.37
C ALA A 33 14.24 19.81 0.72
N GLY A 34 14.16 18.80 -0.13
CA GLY A 34 14.79 17.48 0.12
C GLY A 34 15.83 17.14 -0.93
N SER A 35 16.90 16.46 -0.51
CA SER A 35 17.90 15.85 -1.39
C SER A 35 17.42 14.51 -1.96
N GLY A 36 16.18 14.41 -2.44
CA GLY A 36 15.59 13.21 -3.02
C GLY A 36 15.38 13.35 -4.52
N ASP A 37 15.31 12.23 -5.25
CA ASP A 37 15.13 12.21 -6.71
C ASP A 37 13.72 12.61 -7.15
N ILE A 38 12.74 12.58 -6.24
CA ILE A 38 11.34 12.96 -6.47
C ILE A 38 10.81 13.81 -5.31
N ASP A 39 9.84 14.68 -5.60
CA ASP A 39 9.18 15.49 -4.58
C ASP A 39 8.28 14.67 -3.65
N SER A 40 7.91 15.24 -2.48
CA SER A 40 7.14 14.55 -1.44
C SER A 40 5.76 14.08 -1.92
N PHE A 41 5.09 14.83 -2.79
CA PHE A 41 3.79 14.46 -3.33
C PHE A 41 3.89 13.28 -4.30
N LYS A 42 4.88 13.29 -5.19
CA LYS A 42 5.15 12.17 -6.09
C LYS A 42 5.56 10.92 -5.32
N ALA A 43 6.37 11.06 -4.26
CA ALA A 43 6.74 9.97 -3.39
C ALA A 43 5.51 9.34 -2.70
N LEU A 44 4.59 10.17 -2.19
CA LEU A 44 3.32 9.70 -1.62
C LEU A 44 2.47 8.97 -2.67
N CYS A 45 2.29 9.55 -3.85
CA CYS A 45 1.51 8.93 -4.92
C CYS A 45 2.12 7.60 -5.37
N THR A 46 3.44 7.52 -5.45
CA THR A 46 4.15 6.28 -5.78
C THR A 46 3.94 5.21 -4.69
N ALA A 47 4.02 5.58 -3.42
CA ALA A 47 3.74 4.68 -2.30
C ALA A 47 2.27 4.21 -2.31
N LEU A 48 1.32 5.11 -2.58
CA LEU A 48 -0.09 4.78 -2.70
C LEU A 48 -0.38 3.87 -3.90
N SER A 49 0.29 4.07 -5.04
CA SER A 49 0.13 3.20 -6.21
C SER A 49 0.54 1.75 -5.94
N ALA A 50 1.53 1.56 -5.07
CA ALA A 50 1.96 0.24 -4.63
C ALA A 50 1.05 -0.39 -3.56
N THR A 51 0.30 0.44 -2.82
CA THR A 51 -0.50 0.00 -1.67
C THR A 51 -1.98 -0.17 -2.01
N VAL A 52 -2.53 0.74 -2.82
CA VAL A 52 -3.95 0.72 -3.21
C VAL A 52 -4.12 -0.06 -4.51
N GLY A 53 -4.80 -1.18 -4.43
CA GLY A 53 -5.04 -2.06 -5.57
C GLY A 53 -6.33 -2.86 -5.40
N THR A 54 -6.51 -3.88 -6.23
CA THR A 54 -7.69 -4.76 -6.18
C THR A 54 -7.85 -5.48 -4.85
N GLY A 55 -6.75 -5.72 -4.10
CA GLY A 55 -6.79 -6.26 -2.75
C GLY A 55 -7.60 -5.43 -1.77
N ASN A 56 -7.65 -4.11 -1.94
CA ASN A 56 -8.44 -3.21 -1.10
C ASN A 56 -9.95 -3.25 -1.40
N ILE A 57 -10.36 -3.87 -2.48
CA ILE A 57 -11.76 -4.02 -2.89
C ILE A 57 -12.14 -5.50 -2.82
N VAL A 58 -11.60 -6.32 -3.71
CA VAL A 58 -11.89 -7.75 -3.82
C VAL A 58 -11.39 -8.51 -2.58
N GLY A 59 -10.18 -8.22 -2.10
CA GLY A 59 -9.63 -8.85 -0.90
C GLY A 59 -10.43 -8.56 0.36
N VAL A 60 -10.96 -7.33 0.51
CA VAL A 60 -11.85 -6.98 1.63
C VAL A 60 -13.18 -7.74 1.54
N ALA A 61 -13.77 -7.81 0.34
CA ALA A 61 -15.00 -8.57 0.12
C ALA A 61 -14.80 -10.06 0.42
N THR A 62 -13.69 -10.63 -0.02
CA THR A 62 -13.32 -12.03 0.26
C THR A 62 -13.10 -12.28 1.76
N ALA A 63 -12.43 -11.36 2.45
CA ALA A 63 -12.22 -11.45 3.90
C ALA A 63 -13.54 -11.41 4.67
N ILE A 64 -14.48 -10.56 4.27
CA ILE A 64 -15.83 -10.51 4.86
C ILE A 64 -16.61 -11.79 4.56
N HIS A 65 -16.50 -12.32 3.34
CA HIS A 65 -17.16 -13.56 2.95
C HIS A 65 -16.64 -14.76 3.76
N ALA A 66 -15.33 -14.88 3.91
CA ALA A 66 -14.70 -15.99 4.62
C ALA A 66 -14.75 -15.86 6.15
N GLY A 67 -14.53 -14.66 6.67
CA GLY A 67 -14.39 -14.38 8.11
C GLY A 67 -15.61 -13.73 8.76
N GLY A 68 -16.63 -13.40 7.98
CA GLY A 68 -17.80 -12.65 8.44
C GLY A 68 -17.55 -11.15 8.61
N PRO A 69 -18.58 -10.37 8.98
CA PRO A 69 -18.50 -8.91 9.11
C PRO A 69 -17.45 -8.42 10.12
N GLY A 70 -17.15 -9.23 11.16
CA GLY A 70 -16.12 -8.92 12.17
C GLY A 70 -14.69 -8.86 11.60
N ALA A 71 -14.43 -9.47 10.45
CA ALA A 71 -13.14 -9.36 9.76
C ALA A 71 -12.76 -7.91 9.49
N LEU A 72 -13.73 -7.06 9.14
CA LEU A 72 -13.50 -5.64 8.86
C LEU A 72 -12.97 -4.88 10.09
N PHE A 73 -13.48 -5.17 11.29
CA PHE A 73 -12.97 -4.58 12.53
C PHE A 73 -11.50 -4.92 12.74
N TRP A 74 -11.12 -6.19 12.56
CA TRP A 74 -9.73 -6.60 12.73
C TRP A 74 -8.80 -6.04 11.66
N MET A 75 -9.30 -5.84 10.43
CA MET A 75 -8.56 -5.13 9.38
C MET A 75 -8.29 -3.67 9.77
N TRP A 76 -9.27 -2.96 10.36
CA TRP A 76 -9.06 -1.60 10.89
C TRP A 76 -8.03 -1.57 12.01
N MET A 77 -8.09 -2.54 12.94
CA MET A 77 -7.11 -2.64 14.01
C MET A 77 -5.71 -2.89 13.48
N ALA A 78 -5.58 -3.82 12.54
CA ALA A 78 -4.30 -4.10 11.89
C ALA A 78 -3.76 -2.88 11.14
N ALA A 79 -4.61 -2.14 10.44
CA ALA A 79 -4.22 -0.92 9.74
C ALA A 79 -3.78 0.18 10.72
N PHE A 80 -4.49 0.37 11.83
CA PHE A 80 -4.16 1.37 12.85
C PHE A 80 -2.76 1.13 13.43
N PHE A 81 -2.45 -0.09 13.85
CA PHE A 81 -1.11 -0.43 14.35
C PHE A 81 -0.06 -0.48 13.25
N GLY A 82 -0.46 -0.85 12.03
CA GLY A 82 0.39 -0.85 10.83
C GLY A 82 0.92 0.52 10.46
N MET A 83 0.19 1.60 10.73
CA MET A 83 0.65 2.98 10.49
C MET A 83 1.94 3.30 11.24
N ALA A 84 2.06 2.89 12.51
CA ALA A 84 3.28 3.11 13.31
C ALA A 84 4.47 2.32 12.74
N THR A 85 4.23 1.10 12.26
CA THR A 85 5.25 0.26 11.61
C THR A 85 5.73 0.92 10.31
N LYS A 86 4.81 1.39 9.47
CA LYS A 86 5.14 2.08 8.21
C LYS A 86 5.89 3.38 8.43
N TYR A 87 5.54 4.14 9.47
CA TYR A 87 6.29 5.34 9.84
C TYR A 87 7.74 5.00 10.23
N ALA A 88 7.93 3.98 11.07
CA ALA A 88 9.27 3.55 11.47
C ALA A 88 10.10 3.03 10.28
N GLU A 89 9.49 2.26 9.39
CA GLU A 89 10.11 1.77 8.16
C GLU A 89 10.56 2.91 7.25
N GLY A 90 9.69 3.88 7.00
CA GLY A 90 10.01 5.06 6.19
C GLY A 90 11.10 5.92 6.80
N LEU A 91 11.05 6.14 8.12
CA LEU A 91 12.08 6.88 8.84
C LEU A 91 13.45 6.22 8.74
N LEU A 92 13.50 4.89 8.91
CA LEU A 92 14.75 4.13 8.80
C LEU A 92 15.27 4.12 7.36
N ALA A 93 14.38 4.00 6.37
CA ALA A 93 14.76 4.04 4.96
C ALA A 93 15.41 5.38 4.58
N VAL A 94 14.88 6.50 5.06
CA VAL A 94 15.47 7.83 4.83
C VAL A 94 16.76 8.02 5.62
N LYS A 95 16.82 7.58 6.88
CA LYS A 95 17.98 7.76 7.76
C LYS A 95 19.23 7.00 7.28
N TYR A 96 19.04 5.82 6.73
CA TYR A 96 20.13 4.92 6.36
C TYR A 96 20.28 4.74 4.84
N ARG A 97 19.71 5.65 4.04
CA ARG A 97 19.86 5.66 2.60
C ARG A 97 21.32 5.91 2.21
N GLU A 98 21.71 5.39 1.07
CA GLU A 98 23.00 5.63 0.42
C GLU A 98 22.77 6.38 -0.89
N THR A 99 23.79 7.11 -1.33
CA THR A 99 23.82 7.67 -2.69
C THR A 99 24.80 6.81 -3.48
N ASP A 100 24.39 6.32 -4.62
CA ASP A 100 25.22 5.51 -5.49
C ASP A 100 26.26 6.35 -6.28
N GLU A 101 27.08 5.68 -7.08
CA GLU A 101 28.12 6.34 -7.89
C GLU A 101 27.55 7.26 -8.98
N LYS A 102 26.26 7.10 -9.33
CA LYS A 102 25.55 7.93 -10.30
C LYS A 102 24.82 9.10 -9.64
N GLY A 103 24.88 9.23 -8.32
CA GLY A 103 24.16 10.23 -7.55
C GLY A 103 22.70 9.87 -7.25
N GLU A 104 22.24 8.66 -7.60
CA GLU A 104 20.89 8.18 -7.33
C GLU A 104 20.77 7.72 -5.87
N ILE A 105 19.58 7.96 -5.28
CA ILE A 105 19.34 7.60 -3.89
C ILE A 105 18.80 6.17 -3.79
N ALA A 106 19.53 5.34 -3.05
CA ALA A 106 19.18 3.97 -2.74
C ALA A 106 18.86 3.81 -1.25
N GLY A 107 17.70 3.25 -0.93
CA GLY A 107 17.22 3.07 0.44
C GLY A 107 16.32 1.84 0.58
N GLY A 108 15.83 1.62 1.79
CA GLY A 108 14.93 0.52 2.09
C GLY A 108 15.51 -0.49 3.08
N PRO A 109 14.81 -1.64 3.29
CA PRO A 109 15.17 -2.61 4.32
C PRO A 109 16.60 -3.14 4.21
N MET A 110 17.07 -3.46 3.02
CA MET A 110 18.44 -3.94 2.82
C MET A 110 19.49 -2.93 3.29
N TYR A 111 19.24 -1.64 3.10
CA TYR A 111 20.16 -0.56 3.47
C TYR A 111 20.13 -0.29 4.97
N TYR A 112 18.96 -0.16 5.60
CA TYR A 112 18.95 0.09 7.04
C TYR A 112 19.34 -1.12 7.87
N ILE A 113 19.19 -2.35 7.38
CA ILE A 113 19.78 -3.54 8.01
C ILE A 113 21.31 -3.48 7.92
N LYS A 114 21.85 -3.22 6.72
CA LYS A 114 23.29 -3.13 6.47
C LYS A 114 23.94 -2.04 7.30
N ASN A 115 23.35 -0.84 7.33
CA ASN A 115 23.97 0.36 7.91
C ASN A 115 23.56 0.60 9.37
N GLY A 116 22.36 0.15 9.77
CA GLY A 116 21.81 0.41 11.10
C GLY A 116 22.11 -0.67 12.13
N MET A 117 22.18 -1.96 11.71
CA MET A 117 22.42 -3.07 12.63
C MET A 117 23.91 -3.44 12.78
N GLY A 118 24.76 -2.88 11.92
CA GLY A 118 26.21 -3.14 11.96
C GLY A 118 26.66 -4.31 11.08
N LYS A 119 28.00 -4.41 10.93
CA LYS A 119 28.66 -5.32 9.98
C LYS A 119 28.27 -6.80 10.15
N LYS A 120 28.02 -7.25 11.39
CA LYS A 120 27.64 -8.64 11.70
C LYS A 120 26.34 -9.06 11.03
N TYR A 121 25.41 -8.14 10.81
CA TYR A 121 24.08 -8.41 10.27
C TYR A 121 23.93 -8.08 8.77
N LYS A 122 25.03 -7.73 8.09
CA LYS A 122 25.00 -7.39 6.66
C LYS A 122 24.42 -8.50 5.78
N TRP A 123 24.62 -9.77 6.15
CA TRP A 123 24.04 -10.91 5.44
C TRP A 123 22.51 -10.93 5.44
N LEU A 124 21.85 -10.41 6.50
CA LEU A 124 20.39 -10.28 6.55
C LEU A 124 19.87 -9.28 5.49
N GLY A 125 20.63 -8.19 5.25
CA GLY A 125 20.30 -7.26 4.18
C GLY A 125 20.36 -7.93 2.80
N GLY A 126 21.38 -8.76 2.57
CA GLY A 126 21.51 -9.57 1.36
C GLY A 126 20.38 -10.59 1.21
N LEU A 127 20.02 -11.27 2.29
CA LEU A 127 18.91 -12.21 2.31
C LEU A 127 17.57 -11.52 2.00
N PHE A 128 17.34 -10.35 2.58
CA PHE A 128 16.15 -9.55 2.27
C PHE A 128 16.10 -9.15 0.79
N ALA A 129 17.23 -8.70 0.23
CA ALA A 129 17.30 -8.36 -1.20
C ALA A 129 17.03 -9.58 -2.09
N PHE A 130 17.56 -10.74 -1.75
CA PHE A 130 17.30 -11.99 -2.47
C PHE A 130 15.80 -12.35 -2.48
N PHE A 131 15.14 -12.33 -1.34
CA PHE A 131 13.70 -12.57 -1.28
C PHE A 131 12.91 -11.47 -2.00
N GLY A 132 13.37 -10.21 -1.96
CA GLY A 132 12.76 -9.12 -2.72
C GLY A 132 12.79 -9.38 -4.23
N VAL A 133 13.90 -9.89 -4.75
CA VAL A 133 14.01 -10.28 -6.18
C VAL A 133 13.07 -11.43 -6.51
N LEU A 134 12.97 -12.45 -5.63
CA LEU A 134 12.02 -13.55 -5.85
C LEU A 134 10.56 -13.06 -5.89
N VAL A 135 10.17 -12.19 -4.97
CA VAL A 135 8.80 -11.61 -4.95
C VAL A 135 8.55 -10.80 -6.23
N ALA A 136 9.50 -10.01 -6.67
CA ALA A 136 9.38 -9.24 -7.92
C ALA A 136 9.29 -10.16 -9.15
N TYR A 137 10.09 -11.21 -9.20
CA TYR A 137 10.14 -12.13 -10.32
C TYR A 137 8.87 -12.98 -10.44
N PHE A 138 8.39 -13.53 -9.33
CA PHE A 138 7.17 -14.35 -9.30
C PHE A 138 5.87 -13.53 -9.30
N GLY A 139 5.95 -12.21 -9.24
CA GLY A 139 4.83 -11.29 -9.46
C GLY A 139 3.63 -11.49 -8.53
N ILE A 140 3.84 -11.91 -7.28
CA ILE A 140 2.79 -12.31 -6.33
C ILE A 140 1.70 -11.23 -6.19
N GLY A 141 2.05 -9.93 -6.20
CA GLY A 141 1.08 -8.84 -6.13
C GLY A 141 0.48 -8.46 -7.48
N THR A 142 1.16 -8.72 -8.59
CA THR A 142 0.80 -8.23 -9.93
C THR A 142 -0.22 -9.14 -10.60
N PHE A 143 -0.09 -10.45 -10.49
CA PHE A 143 -0.98 -11.40 -11.16
C PHE A 143 -2.45 -11.23 -10.76
N ALA A 144 -2.74 -11.06 -9.48
CA ALA A 144 -4.12 -10.85 -9.01
C ALA A 144 -4.72 -9.56 -9.58
N GLN A 145 -3.92 -8.49 -9.69
CA GLN A 145 -4.38 -7.21 -10.24
C GLN A 145 -4.63 -7.32 -11.74
N VAL A 146 -3.71 -7.91 -12.49
CA VAL A 146 -3.88 -8.10 -13.94
C VAL A 146 -5.09 -8.98 -14.23
N ASN A 147 -5.26 -10.09 -13.48
CA ASN A 147 -6.42 -10.97 -13.64
C ASN A 147 -7.74 -10.22 -13.41
N SER A 148 -7.82 -9.41 -12.35
CA SER A 148 -9.03 -8.62 -12.06
C SER A 148 -9.34 -7.60 -13.17
N ILE A 149 -8.33 -6.96 -13.76
CA ILE A 149 -8.51 -6.03 -14.88
C ILE A 149 -9.02 -6.80 -16.11
N VAL A 150 -8.43 -7.95 -16.41
CA VAL A 150 -8.84 -8.82 -17.53
C VAL A 150 -10.28 -9.27 -17.38
N ASP A 151 -10.66 -9.75 -16.20
CA ASP A 151 -12.02 -10.22 -15.93
C ASP A 151 -13.06 -9.10 -16.11
N ILE A 152 -12.81 -7.92 -15.52
CA ILE A 152 -13.70 -6.77 -15.67
C ILE A 152 -13.81 -6.31 -17.11
N THR A 153 -12.69 -6.24 -17.84
CA THR A 153 -12.65 -5.81 -19.24
C THR A 153 -13.41 -6.78 -20.13
N LYS A 154 -13.26 -8.08 -19.88
CA LYS A 154 -14.00 -9.12 -20.60
C LYS A 154 -15.50 -9.03 -20.32
N MET A 155 -15.91 -8.83 -19.05
CA MET A 155 -17.31 -8.75 -18.65
C MET A 155 -18.00 -7.47 -19.15
N THR A 156 -17.27 -6.34 -19.23
CA THR A 156 -17.86 -5.02 -19.53
C THR A 156 -17.81 -4.68 -21.01
N ILE A 157 -16.69 -4.99 -21.68
CA ILE A 157 -16.41 -4.58 -23.08
C ILE A 157 -16.37 -5.79 -24.01
N GLY A 158 -16.30 -7.02 -23.45
CA GLY A 158 -16.17 -8.25 -24.25
C GLY A 158 -14.77 -8.47 -24.85
N LEU A 159 -13.75 -7.72 -24.40
CA LEU A 159 -12.40 -7.81 -24.92
C LEU A 159 -11.75 -9.12 -24.48
N ASP A 160 -11.07 -9.79 -25.43
CA ASP A 160 -10.37 -11.03 -25.14
C ASP A 160 -9.19 -10.80 -24.16
N PRO A 161 -8.95 -11.73 -23.22
CA PRO A 161 -7.88 -11.63 -22.24
C PRO A 161 -6.48 -11.35 -22.80
N VAL A 162 -6.17 -11.91 -23.97
CA VAL A 162 -4.88 -11.73 -24.63
C VAL A 162 -4.68 -10.27 -25.08
N TRP A 163 -5.69 -9.66 -25.65
CA TRP A 163 -5.63 -8.25 -26.05
C TRP A 163 -5.56 -7.31 -24.84
N THR A 164 -6.31 -7.58 -23.80
CA THR A 164 -6.21 -6.82 -22.54
C THR A 164 -4.80 -6.90 -21.97
N GLY A 165 -4.22 -8.10 -21.91
CA GLY A 165 -2.85 -8.32 -21.44
C GLY A 165 -1.81 -7.60 -22.30
N ALA A 166 -1.94 -7.65 -23.63
CA ALA A 166 -1.03 -6.97 -24.55
C ALA A 166 -1.06 -5.44 -24.36
N ILE A 167 -2.25 -4.86 -24.28
CA ILE A 167 -2.43 -3.41 -24.04
C ILE A 167 -1.81 -3.01 -22.71
N LEU A 168 -2.10 -3.73 -21.62
CA LEU A 168 -1.53 -3.47 -20.31
C LEU A 168 0.00 -3.55 -20.34
N THR A 169 0.56 -4.55 -21.01
CA THR A 169 2.01 -4.71 -21.11
C THR A 169 2.66 -3.52 -21.82
N ILE A 170 2.07 -3.03 -22.90
CA ILE A 170 2.58 -1.84 -23.61
C ILE A 170 2.54 -0.61 -22.70
N PHE A 171 1.42 -0.36 -22.01
CA PHE A 171 1.29 0.78 -21.08
C PHE A 171 2.31 0.70 -19.93
N VAL A 172 2.43 -0.45 -19.30
CA VAL A 172 3.38 -0.65 -18.18
C VAL A 172 4.81 -0.49 -18.69
N ALA A 173 5.16 -1.07 -19.82
CA ALA A 173 6.49 -0.93 -20.43
C ALA A 173 6.81 0.54 -20.72
N ALA A 174 5.89 1.29 -21.33
CA ALA A 174 6.09 2.71 -21.63
C ALA A 174 6.37 3.56 -20.38
N ILE A 175 5.73 3.23 -19.25
CA ILE A 175 5.94 3.95 -17.99
C ILE A 175 7.24 3.50 -17.32
N THR A 176 7.54 2.20 -17.30
CA THR A 176 8.69 1.64 -16.56
C THR A 176 10.02 1.89 -17.24
N ILE A 177 10.08 1.98 -18.57
CA ILE A 177 11.31 2.29 -19.32
C ILE A 177 11.88 3.66 -18.91
N GLY A 178 11.04 4.62 -18.56
CA GLY A 178 11.48 5.95 -18.07
C GLY A 178 12.00 5.97 -16.63
N GLY A 179 12.09 4.83 -15.96
CA GLY A 179 12.63 4.70 -14.59
C GLY A 179 11.75 5.32 -13.51
N LEU A 180 12.33 5.54 -12.34
CA LEU A 180 11.63 6.02 -11.13
C LEU A 180 10.88 7.35 -11.37
N GLN A 181 11.47 8.28 -12.08
CA GLN A 181 10.85 9.59 -12.34
C GLN A 181 9.59 9.47 -13.21
N SER A 182 9.61 8.60 -14.23
CA SER A 182 8.45 8.34 -15.08
C SER A 182 7.33 7.65 -14.29
N ILE A 183 7.66 6.64 -13.49
CA ILE A 183 6.72 5.93 -12.61
C ILE A 183 6.08 6.93 -11.63
N ALA A 184 6.88 7.78 -10.99
CA ALA A 184 6.40 8.77 -10.05
C ALA A 184 5.51 9.85 -10.72
N ALA A 185 5.85 10.26 -11.95
CA ALA A 185 5.04 11.20 -12.72
C ALA A 185 3.70 10.58 -13.12
N ALA A 186 3.68 9.33 -13.57
CA ALA A 186 2.44 8.61 -13.87
C ALA A 186 1.57 8.41 -12.61
N ALA A 187 2.17 7.93 -11.52
CA ALA A 187 1.49 7.74 -10.25
C ALA A 187 0.87 9.03 -9.70
N SER A 188 1.58 10.16 -9.81
CA SER A 188 1.09 11.46 -9.31
C SER A 188 -0.15 11.99 -10.06
N ARG A 189 -0.44 11.47 -11.25
CA ARG A 189 -1.64 11.81 -12.03
C ARG A 189 -2.76 10.80 -11.83
N ILE A 190 -2.42 9.52 -11.89
CA ILE A 190 -3.41 8.42 -11.86
C ILE A 190 -3.97 8.21 -10.45
N VAL A 191 -3.11 8.20 -9.43
CA VAL A 191 -3.53 7.85 -8.05
C VAL A 191 -4.54 8.83 -7.46
N PRO A 192 -4.37 10.16 -7.56
CA PRO A 192 -5.38 11.09 -7.06
C PRO A 192 -6.73 10.97 -7.79
N ALA A 193 -6.70 10.78 -9.11
CA ALA A 193 -7.92 10.57 -9.90
C ALA A 193 -8.63 9.28 -9.50
N MET A 194 -7.88 8.18 -9.37
CA MET A 194 -8.39 6.89 -8.90
C MET A 194 -9.01 7.01 -7.50
N ALA A 195 -8.30 7.63 -6.56
CA ALA A 195 -8.78 7.81 -5.20
C ALA A 195 -10.06 8.65 -5.16
N PHE A 196 -10.14 9.71 -5.95
CA PHE A 196 -11.31 10.56 -6.04
C PHE A 196 -12.54 9.80 -6.57
N ILE A 197 -12.39 9.08 -7.68
CA ILE A 197 -13.46 8.27 -8.27
C ILE A 197 -13.94 7.21 -7.29
N TYR A 198 -12.99 6.50 -6.65
CA TYR A 198 -13.32 5.47 -5.67
C TYR A 198 -14.10 6.06 -4.47
N PHE A 199 -13.67 7.21 -3.97
CA PHE A 199 -14.32 7.89 -2.84
C PHE A 199 -15.76 8.32 -3.20
N LEU A 200 -15.95 8.91 -4.37
CA LEU A 200 -17.28 9.30 -4.86
C LEU A 200 -18.19 8.09 -5.04
N SER A 201 -17.67 7.02 -5.65
CA SER A 201 -18.43 5.78 -5.84
C SER A 201 -18.84 5.16 -4.50
N THR A 202 -17.93 5.14 -3.53
CA THR A 202 -18.23 4.61 -2.19
C THR A 202 -19.30 5.45 -1.47
N ILE A 203 -19.17 6.78 -1.52
CA ILE A 203 -20.20 7.68 -0.96
C ILE A 203 -21.54 7.45 -1.66
N GLY A 204 -21.56 7.33 -2.98
CA GLY A 204 -22.77 7.04 -3.74
C GLY A 204 -23.46 5.75 -3.27
N VAL A 205 -22.70 4.67 -3.11
CA VAL A 205 -23.22 3.40 -2.58
C VAL A 205 -23.76 3.56 -1.15
N LEU A 206 -23.04 4.26 -0.28
CA LEU A 206 -23.48 4.50 1.10
C LEU A 206 -24.78 5.32 1.17
N LEU A 207 -24.96 6.30 0.28
CA LEU A 207 -26.17 7.11 0.22
C LEU A 207 -27.38 6.29 -0.30
N VAL A 208 -27.17 5.46 -1.32
CA VAL A 208 -28.24 4.59 -1.85
C VAL A 208 -28.72 3.56 -0.82
N PHE A 209 -27.80 3.04 0.01
CA PHE A 209 -28.10 2.03 1.03
C PHE A 209 -28.02 2.58 2.45
N ALA A 210 -28.29 3.86 2.66
CA ALA A 210 -28.17 4.52 3.95
C ALA A 210 -29.00 3.87 5.07
N ASP A 211 -30.15 3.32 4.71
CA ASP A 211 -31.04 2.56 5.60
C ASP A 211 -30.37 1.29 6.17
N LYS A 212 -29.46 0.67 5.43
CA LYS A 212 -28.77 -0.56 5.81
C LYS A 212 -27.47 -0.32 6.60
N VAL A 213 -26.94 0.90 6.58
CA VAL A 213 -25.67 1.25 7.25
C VAL A 213 -25.68 0.96 8.76
N PRO A 214 -26.75 1.32 9.54
CA PRO A 214 -26.77 1.01 10.97
C PRO A 214 -26.74 -0.50 11.26
N ALA A 215 -27.45 -1.28 10.46
CA ALA A 215 -27.44 -2.73 10.58
C ALA A 215 -26.07 -3.33 10.28
N ALA A 216 -25.40 -2.84 9.22
CA ALA A 216 -24.04 -3.28 8.86
C ALA A 216 -23.03 -2.95 9.98
N VAL A 217 -23.06 -1.76 10.57
CA VAL A 217 -22.20 -1.37 11.71
C VAL A 217 -22.46 -2.27 12.92
N SER A 218 -23.73 -2.57 13.21
CA SER A 218 -24.12 -3.50 14.28
C SER A 218 -23.58 -4.92 14.04
N MET A 219 -23.60 -5.40 12.79
CA MET A 219 -23.02 -6.71 12.44
C MET A 219 -21.51 -6.75 12.63
N ILE A 220 -20.80 -5.69 12.25
CA ILE A 220 -19.35 -5.57 12.45
C ILE A 220 -19.03 -5.64 13.95
N SER A 221 -19.72 -4.85 14.79
CA SER A 221 -19.47 -4.82 16.22
C SER A 221 -19.82 -6.14 16.92
N LYS A 222 -20.87 -6.82 16.52
CA LYS A 222 -21.26 -8.16 17.05
C LYS A 222 -20.33 -9.27 16.58
N GLY A 223 -19.71 -9.14 15.41
CA GLY A 223 -18.76 -10.11 14.86
C GLY A 223 -17.37 -10.08 15.50
N VAL A 224 -17.05 -9.04 16.28
CA VAL A 224 -15.74 -8.86 16.95
C VAL A 224 -15.37 -10.01 17.89
N PRO A 225 -16.27 -10.57 18.75
CA PRO A 225 -15.90 -11.62 19.68
C PRO A 225 -15.77 -13.00 19.05
N LEU A 226 -16.15 -13.18 17.82
CA LEU A 226 -16.53 -14.51 17.31
C LEU A 226 -15.51 -15.21 16.47
N ARG A 227 -14.33 -15.18 16.55
CA ARG A 227 -13.45 -16.18 15.90
C ARG A 227 -12.07 -15.59 15.58
N MET A 228 -11.20 -15.67 16.55
CA MET A 228 -9.74 -15.74 16.32
C MET A 228 -9.33 -16.88 15.36
N THR A 229 -10.25 -17.76 14.97
CA THR A 229 -10.01 -18.88 14.07
C THR A 229 -9.89 -18.48 12.60
N ALA A 230 -10.26 -17.28 12.21
CA ALA A 230 -10.15 -16.81 10.83
C ALA A 230 -8.76 -16.19 10.48
N PHE A 231 -7.83 -16.14 11.43
CA PHE A 231 -6.45 -15.71 11.20
C PHE A 231 -5.47 -16.84 10.84
N ALA A 232 -5.97 -18.06 10.59
CA ALA A 232 -5.16 -19.24 10.30
C ALA A 232 -5.23 -19.71 8.83
N VAL A 233 -5.44 -18.75 7.89
CA VAL A 233 -5.29 -19.02 6.46
C VAL A 233 -4.37 -17.99 5.84
#